data_c03673143042c4f7c5e5329ba2a892b8
#
_entry.id   c03673143042c4f7c5e5329ba2a892b8
#
_cell.length_a   1.000
_cell.length_b   1.000
_cell.length_c   1.000
_cell.angle_alpha   90.00
_cell.angle_beta   90.00
_cell.angle_gamma   90.00
#
_symmetry.space_group_name_H-M   'P 1'
#
loop_
_entity.id
_entity.type
_entity.pdbx_description
1 polymer ?
#
loop_
_entity_poly.entity_id
_entity_poly.type
_entity_poly.pdbx_seq_one_letter_code
_entity_poly.pdbx_strand_id
1 'polypeptide(L)'
;FFSQRLKIFFEVAEAPLANEEPFVLDALQRYSLSDSLLEAALGQPELADQTLAAHAIRLQNSGLLPMAGFGEYLQRELIEPLPDLLLRYQQLLTLWPTPLASALPINLESQGLRLEGWLSGLHQRADGGLLAVTTIPNSIGGIKARKWHRLTRPWVNHLVACASGWPMTTALVASDDSLLLAPIEQAQAMGILGDLLLAWKTGMRQPLPIAVKTAFAWLGQTDPVKAEAAARKSYEGDGLTTDGERREKKDEHRAEHRA
;
A
#
# COMPACT_ATOMS: atom_id res chain seq x y z
N PHE A 1 6.78 11.79 13.47
CA PHE A 1 7.33 12.59 14.55
C PHE A 1 7.48 14.06 14.15
N PHE A 2 8.25 14.39 13.12
CA PHE A 2 8.51 15.78 12.71
C PHE A 2 7.23 16.56 12.41
N SER A 3 6.38 16.06 11.53
CA SER A 3 5.14 16.75 11.14
C SER A 3 4.05 16.72 12.22
N GLN A 4 3.86 15.58 12.88
CA GLN A 4 2.76 15.41 13.85
C GLN A 4 3.09 15.98 15.24
N ARG A 5 4.32 15.78 15.70
CA ARG A 5 4.72 16.17 17.07
C ARG A 5 5.41 17.53 17.14
N LEU A 6 6.38 17.76 16.27
CA LEU A 6 7.14 19.01 16.24
C LEU A 6 6.49 20.08 15.35
N LYS A 7 5.50 19.71 14.53
CA LYS A 7 4.85 20.61 13.55
C LYS A 7 5.84 21.20 12.54
N ILE A 8 6.95 20.47 12.30
CA ILE A 8 7.92 20.83 11.27
C ILE A 8 7.42 20.25 9.94
N PHE A 9 7.10 21.12 9.02
CA PHE A 9 6.75 20.79 7.66
C PHE A 9 7.95 21.18 6.79
N PHE A 10 8.49 20.20 6.07
CA PHE A 10 9.50 20.50 5.05
C PHE A 10 8.77 21.16 3.88
N GLU A 11 9.25 22.31 3.43
CA GLU A 11 8.77 22.89 2.18
C GLU A 11 8.98 21.86 1.08
N VAL A 12 7.88 21.36 0.54
CA VAL A 12 7.92 20.66 -0.75
C VAL A 12 8.17 21.79 -1.74
N ALA A 13 9.31 21.77 -2.43
CA ALA A 13 9.53 22.67 -3.56
C ALA A 13 8.26 22.64 -4.40
N GLU A 14 7.69 23.82 -4.66
CA GLU A 14 6.49 23.94 -5.50
C GLU A 14 6.73 23.12 -6.73
N ALA A 15 5.87 22.11 -6.95
CA ALA A 15 5.93 21.33 -8.16
C ALA A 15 5.88 22.35 -9.32
N PRO A 16 6.78 22.29 -10.29
CA PRO A 16 6.73 23.18 -11.43
C PRO A 16 5.31 23.15 -11.96
N LEU A 17 4.73 24.34 -12.16
CA LEU A 17 3.37 24.53 -12.63
C LEU A 17 3.11 23.52 -13.75
N ALA A 18 2.09 22.70 -13.61
CA ALA A 18 1.77 21.53 -14.44
C ALA A 18 1.31 21.94 -15.86
N ASN A 19 2.07 22.76 -16.54
CA ASN A 19 1.88 23.12 -17.94
C ASN A 19 2.83 22.38 -18.89
N GLU A 20 3.66 21.49 -18.35
CA GLU A 20 4.51 20.64 -19.18
C GLU A 20 3.88 19.25 -19.27
N GLU A 21 3.54 18.83 -20.48
CA GLU A 21 3.12 17.47 -20.75
C GLU A 21 4.23 16.51 -20.28
N PRO A 22 3.90 15.49 -19.45
CA PRO A 22 4.93 14.60 -18.92
C PRO A 22 5.48 13.73 -20.05
N PHE A 23 6.77 13.84 -20.34
CA PHE A 23 7.44 12.88 -21.24
C PHE A 23 7.67 11.53 -20.59
N VAL A 24 7.85 11.52 -19.26
CA VAL A 24 8.08 10.31 -18.45
C VAL A 24 7.33 10.46 -17.15
N LEU A 25 6.52 9.48 -16.81
CA LEU A 25 5.89 9.42 -15.49
C LEU A 25 6.85 8.85 -14.45
N ASP A 26 6.93 9.48 -13.30
CA ASP A 26 7.62 8.92 -12.15
C ASP A 26 6.84 7.74 -11.51
N ALA A 27 7.45 7.06 -10.55
CA ALA A 27 6.84 5.89 -9.91
C ALA A 27 5.56 6.23 -9.13
N LEU A 28 5.46 7.45 -8.56
CA LEU A 28 4.29 7.89 -7.80
C LEU A 28 3.14 8.25 -8.75
N GLN A 29 3.44 8.95 -9.84
CA GLN A 29 2.47 9.27 -10.88
C GLN A 29 1.90 7.99 -11.51
N ARG A 30 2.75 7.03 -11.89
CA ARG A 30 2.32 5.71 -12.39
C ARG A 30 1.40 4.99 -11.40
N TYR A 31 1.79 4.96 -10.13
CA TYR A 31 0.96 4.36 -9.09
C TYR A 31 -0.40 5.05 -8.99
N SER A 32 -0.43 6.38 -8.94
CA SER A 32 -1.67 7.17 -8.81
C SER A 32 -2.61 6.93 -10.00
N LEU A 33 -2.08 6.86 -11.23
CA LEU A 33 -2.88 6.57 -12.42
C LEU A 33 -3.42 5.14 -12.43
N SER A 34 -2.59 4.14 -12.09
CA SER A 34 -3.05 2.76 -11.97
C SER A 34 -4.09 2.57 -10.87
N ASP A 35 -3.94 3.26 -9.74
CA ASP A 35 -4.89 3.23 -8.62
C ASP A 35 -6.24 3.85 -9.01
N SER A 36 -6.22 4.98 -9.71
CA SER A 36 -7.41 5.64 -10.26
C SER A 36 -8.15 4.76 -11.28
N LEU A 37 -7.42 4.06 -12.16
CA LEU A 37 -8.00 3.09 -13.09
C LEU A 37 -8.66 1.91 -12.35
N LEU A 38 -7.97 1.39 -11.35
CA LEU A 38 -8.46 0.29 -10.52
C LEU A 38 -9.71 0.68 -9.72
N GLU A 39 -9.70 1.84 -9.07
CA GLU A 39 -10.87 2.36 -8.34
C GLU A 39 -12.09 2.53 -9.26
N ALA A 40 -11.88 3.05 -10.46
CA ALA A 40 -12.96 3.20 -11.44
C ALA A 40 -13.57 1.84 -11.84
N ALA A 41 -12.72 0.82 -12.07
CA ALA A 41 -13.17 -0.53 -12.43
C ALA A 41 -13.85 -1.26 -11.26
N LEU A 42 -13.37 -1.08 -10.04
CA LEU A 42 -14.00 -1.65 -8.83
C LEU A 42 -15.38 -1.05 -8.55
N GLY A 43 -15.61 0.20 -8.96
CA GLY A 43 -16.93 0.85 -8.86
C GLY A 43 -18.00 0.23 -9.75
N GLN A 44 -17.61 -0.44 -10.85
CA GLN A 44 -18.50 -1.10 -11.82
C GLN A 44 -17.88 -2.42 -12.31
N PRO A 45 -17.80 -3.44 -11.47
CA PRO A 45 -17.08 -4.68 -11.77
C PRO A 45 -17.59 -5.43 -13.02
N GLU A 46 -18.88 -5.38 -13.28
CA GLU A 46 -19.53 -5.99 -14.45
C GLU A 46 -19.18 -5.30 -15.78
N LEU A 47 -18.74 -4.05 -15.73
CA LEU A 47 -18.37 -3.24 -16.88
C LEU A 47 -16.88 -2.87 -16.83
N ALA A 48 -16.06 -3.64 -16.12
CA ALA A 48 -14.67 -3.30 -15.82
C ALA A 48 -13.86 -2.96 -17.09
N ASP A 49 -13.94 -3.78 -18.15
CA ASP A 49 -13.19 -3.55 -19.38
C ASP A 49 -13.60 -2.24 -20.08
N GLN A 50 -14.90 -1.95 -20.12
CA GLN A 50 -15.43 -0.71 -20.72
C GLN A 50 -15.05 0.49 -19.86
N THR A 51 -15.10 0.34 -18.54
CA THR A 51 -14.75 1.39 -17.59
C THR A 51 -13.26 1.71 -17.66
N LEU A 52 -12.39 0.71 -17.74
CA LEU A 52 -10.95 0.88 -17.91
C LEU A 52 -10.64 1.62 -19.23
N ALA A 53 -11.24 1.19 -20.33
CA ALA A 53 -11.04 1.83 -21.63
C ALA A 53 -11.50 3.30 -21.63
N ALA A 54 -12.71 3.57 -21.11
CA ALA A 54 -13.25 4.92 -21.02
C ALA A 54 -12.43 5.83 -20.07
N HIS A 55 -11.95 5.29 -18.97
CA HIS A 55 -11.12 6.04 -18.01
C HIS A 55 -9.74 6.35 -18.58
N ALA A 56 -9.14 5.40 -19.29
CA ALA A 56 -7.86 5.58 -19.95
C ALA A 56 -7.91 6.68 -21.05
N ILE A 57 -9.00 6.73 -21.83
CA ILE A 57 -9.24 7.81 -22.79
C ILE A 57 -9.35 9.16 -22.06
N ARG A 58 -10.01 9.22 -20.91
CA ARG A 58 -10.09 10.45 -20.09
C ARG A 58 -8.72 10.90 -19.60
N LEU A 59 -7.88 9.96 -19.12
CA LEU A 59 -6.51 10.27 -18.69
C LEU A 59 -5.67 10.83 -19.84
N GLN A 60 -5.81 10.27 -21.03
CA GLN A 60 -5.14 10.78 -22.24
C GLN A 60 -5.61 12.19 -22.59
N ASN A 61 -6.93 12.41 -22.63
CA ASN A 61 -7.52 13.71 -22.97
C ASN A 61 -7.23 14.80 -21.94
N SER A 62 -6.93 14.43 -20.69
CA SER A 62 -6.56 15.38 -19.63
C SER A 62 -5.08 15.76 -19.61
N GLY A 63 -4.26 15.23 -20.54
CA GLY A 63 -2.82 15.52 -20.62
C GLY A 63 -2.00 14.85 -19.53
N LEU A 64 -2.56 13.89 -18.79
CA LEU A 64 -1.86 13.15 -17.74
C LEU A 64 -0.96 12.04 -18.29
N LEU A 65 -1.17 11.65 -19.54
CA LEU A 65 -0.33 10.70 -20.26
C LEU A 65 0.48 11.43 -21.33
N PRO A 66 1.69 10.96 -21.66
CA PRO A 66 2.47 11.49 -22.77
C PRO A 66 1.70 11.45 -24.10
N MET A 67 2.07 12.33 -25.02
CA MET A 67 1.44 12.37 -26.35
C MET A 67 1.85 11.21 -27.24
N ALA A 68 1.00 10.92 -28.23
CA ALA A 68 1.21 9.95 -29.31
C ALA A 68 1.54 8.53 -28.80
N GLY A 69 2.40 7.80 -29.49
CA GLY A 69 2.70 6.39 -29.24
C GLY A 69 3.26 6.07 -27.84
N PHE A 70 3.90 7.03 -27.18
CA PHE A 70 4.36 6.86 -25.79
C PHE A 70 3.19 6.80 -24.80
N GLY A 71 2.16 7.62 -25.03
CA GLY A 71 0.94 7.59 -24.20
C GLY A 71 0.17 6.29 -24.37
N GLU A 72 0.04 5.79 -25.61
CA GLU A 72 -0.60 4.51 -25.90
C GLU A 72 0.16 3.31 -25.27
N TYR A 73 1.48 3.34 -25.34
CA TYR A 73 2.32 2.33 -24.69
C TYR A 73 2.11 2.32 -23.17
N LEU A 74 2.19 3.50 -22.55
CA LEU A 74 2.04 3.66 -21.12
C LEU A 74 0.64 3.30 -20.63
N GLN A 75 -0.39 3.70 -21.39
CA GLN A 75 -1.78 3.31 -21.13
C GLN A 75 -1.94 1.80 -21.08
N ARG A 76 -1.34 1.09 -22.05
CA ARG A 76 -1.35 -0.38 -22.09
C ARG A 76 -0.63 -0.97 -20.87
N GLU A 77 0.56 -0.47 -20.53
CA GLU A 77 1.33 -0.88 -19.37
C GLU A 77 0.55 -0.72 -18.05
N LEU A 78 -0.23 0.37 -17.92
CA LEU A 78 -1.04 0.64 -16.73
C LEU A 78 -2.28 -0.27 -16.63
N ILE A 79 -2.87 -0.66 -17.76
CA ILE A 79 -4.10 -1.47 -17.80
C ILE A 79 -3.79 -2.97 -17.75
N GLU A 80 -2.74 -3.43 -18.40
CA GLU A 80 -2.41 -4.85 -18.58
C GLU A 80 -2.51 -5.70 -17.30
N PRO A 81 -2.05 -5.24 -16.13
CA PRO A 81 -2.13 -6.04 -14.89
C PRO A 81 -3.50 -6.01 -14.18
N LEU A 82 -4.42 -5.13 -14.59
CA LEU A 82 -5.67 -4.91 -13.85
C LEU A 82 -6.75 -5.97 -14.08
N PRO A 83 -6.95 -6.54 -15.27
CA PRO A 83 -7.96 -7.59 -15.49
C PRO A 83 -7.77 -8.81 -14.59
N ASP A 84 -6.54 -9.30 -14.44
CA ASP A 84 -6.23 -10.44 -13.58
C ASP A 84 -6.44 -10.12 -12.10
N LEU A 85 -6.15 -8.90 -11.67
CA LEU A 85 -6.46 -8.42 -10.32
C LEU A 85 -7.96 -8.39 -10.09
N LEU A 86 -8.74 -7.82 -11.02
CA LEU A 86 -10.20 -7.74 -10.94
C LEU A 86 -10.84 -9.11 -10.93
N LEU A 87 -10.33 -10.06 -11.72
CA LEU A 87 -10.80 -11.44 -11.71
C LEU A 87 -10.59 -12.08 -10.33
N ARG A 88 -9.40 -11.95 -9.72
CA ARG A 88 -9.13 -12.45 -8.37
C ARG A 88 -10.02 -11.79 -7.31
N TYR A 89 -10.25 -10.49 -7.44
CA TYR A 89 -11.17 -9.77 -6.56
C TYR A 89 -12.60 -10.29 -6.69
N GLN A 90 -13.12 -10.48 -7.91
CA GLN A 90 -14.46 -11.04 -8.14
C GLN A 90 -14.58 -12.47 -7.62
N GLN A 91 -13.59 -13.33 -7.88
CA GLN A 91 -13.54 -14.70 -7.34
C GLN A 91 -13.61 -14.71 -5.81
N LEU A 92 -12.92 -13.78 -5.16
CA LEU A 92 -12.97 -13.63 -3.71
C LEU A 92 -14.38 -13.26 -3.25
N LEU A 93 -15.04 -12.32 -3.93
CA LEU A 93 -16.40 -11.88 -3.60
C LEU A 93 -17.46 -12.96 -3.86
N THR A 94 -17.22 -13.95 -4.71
CA THR A 94 -18.14 -15.11 -4.82
C THR A 94 -18.24 -15.90 -3.52
N LEU A 95 -17.19 -15.89 -2.71
CA LEU A 95 -17.14 -16.55 -1.41
C LEU A 95 -17.70 -15.68 -0.27
N TRP A 96 -17.70 -14.35 -0.44
CA TRP A 96 -18.29 -13.36 0.48
C TRP A 96 -19.22 -12.41 -0.28
N PRO A 97 -20.39 -12.93 -0.72
CA PRO A 97 -21.20 -12.22 -1.71
C PRO A 97 -21.97 -11.02 -1.17
N THR A 98 -22.12 -10.91 0.15
CA THR A 98 -23.01 -9.91 0.73
C THR A 98 -22.18 -8.73 1.27
N PRO A 99 -22.28 -7.53 0.67
CA PRO A 99 -21.66 -6.35 1.25
C PRO A 99 -22.36 -6.01 2.58
N LEU A 100 -21.55 -5.66 3.59
CA LEU A 100 -22.06 -5.24 4.89
C LEU A 100 -22.53 -3.77 4.81
N ALA A 101 -23.83 -3.55 5.00
CA ALA A 101 -24.44 -2.22 4.84
C ALA A 101 -23.97 -1.21 5.89
N SER A 102 -23.62 -1.66 7.09
CA SER A 102 -23.23 -0.80 8.21
C SER A 102 -21.76 -1.01 8.56
N ALA A 103 -21.05 0.08 8.80
CA ALA A 103 -19.70 0.02 9.34
C ALA A 103 -19.71 -0.55 10.77
N LEU A 104 -18.71 -1.37 11.09
CA LEU A 104 -18.55 -1.93 12.42
C LEU A 104 -17.75 -0.96 13.31
N PRO A 105 -18.22 -0.70 14.54
CA PRO A 105 -17.53 0.23 15.44
C PRO A 105 -16.25 -0.39 16.01
N ILE A 106 -15.23 0.43 16.14
CA ILE A 106 -14.01 0.14 16.88
C ILE A 106 -13.99 1.03 18.11
N ASN A 107 -13.86 0.42 19.27
CA ASN A 107 -13.66 1.12 20.54
C ASN A 107 -12.80 0.23 21.45
N LEU A 108 -11.51 0.50 21.45
CA LEU A 108 -10.50 -0.28 22.18
C LEU A 108 -9.73 0.61 23.13
N GLU A 109 -9.41 0.05 24.29
CA GLU A 109 -8.48 0.67 25.21
C GLU A 109 -7.27 -0.26 25.40
N SER A 110 -6.08 0.25 25.14
CA SER A 110 -4.82 -0.49 25.34
C SER A 110 -3.67 0.48 25.61
N GLN A 111 -2.76 0.11 26.50
CA GLN A 111 -1.57 0.89 26.86
C GLN A 111 -1.90 2.35 27.32
N GLY A 112 -3.07 2.56 27.93
CA GLY A 112 -3.55 3.89 28.30
C GLY A 112 -3.89 4.80 27.12
N LEU A 113 -4.17 4.19 25.97
CA LEU A 113 -4.64 4.84 24.75
C LEU A 113 -6.03 4.31 24.40
N ARG A 114 -6.88 5.18 23.88
CA ARG A 114 -8.18 4.84 23.33
C ARG A 114 -8.12 4.94 21.82
N LEU A 115 -8.50 3.82 21.16
CA LEU A 115 -8.59 3.72 19.71
C LEU A 115 -10.06 3.66 19.31
N GLU A 116 -10.53 4.66 18.60
CA GLU A 116 -11.89 4.74 18.09
C GLU A 116 -11.90 4.87 16.58
N GLY A 117 -12.88 4.25 15.94
CA GLY A 117 -13.02 4.29 14.49
C GLY A 117 -14.13 3.38 13.98
N TRP A 118 -14.09 3.14 12.69
CA TRP A 118 -15.08 2.34 11.98
C TRP A 118 -14.41 1.45 10.95
N LEU A 119 -14.89 0.21 10.83
CA LEU A 119 -14.54 -0.71 9.76
C LEU A 119 -15.65 -0.68 8.71
N SER A 120 -15.36 -0.21 7.53
CA SER A 120 -16.30 -0.10 6.41
C SER A 120 -15.81 -0.91 5.21
N GLY A 121 -16.68 -1.08 4.20
CA GLY A 121 -16.32 -1.81 2.98
C GLY A 121 -16.10 -3.31 3.21
N LEU A 122 -16.80 -3.87 4.20
CA LEU A 122 -16.72 -5.29 4.53
C LEU A 122 -17.71 -6.11 3.72
N HIS A 123 -17.37 -7.36 3.52
CA HIS A 123 -18.25 -8.38 2.93
C HIS A 123 -18.52 -9.51 3.93
N GLN A 124 -19.63 -10.20 3.75
CA GLN A 124 -20.03 -11.29 4.64
C GLN A 124 -20.42 -12.54 3.86
N ARG A 125 -20.06 -13.70 4.41
CA ARG A 125 -20.55 -15.01 3.99
C ARG A 125 -21.86 -15.37 4.69
N ALA A 126 -22.54 -16.39 4.16
CA ALA A 126 -23.77 -16.92 4.75
C ALA A 126 -23.62 -17.43 6.19
N ASP A 127 -22.42 -17.90 6.56
CA ASP A 127 -22.08 -18.36 7.92
C ASP A 127 -21.72 -17.21 8.89
N GLY A 128 -21.80 -15.96 8.43
CA GLY A 128 -21.44 -14.78 9.21
C GLY A 128 -19.96 -14.38 9.13
N GLY A 129 -19.12 -15.14 8.43
CA GLY A 129 -17.70 -14.83 8.27
C GLY A 129 -17.48 -13.51 7.53
N LEU A 130 -16.64 -12.63 8.10
CA LEU A 130 -16.35 -11.30 7.57
C LEU A 130 -15.10 -11.30 6.69
N LEU A 131 -15.12 -10.44 5.67
CA LEU A 131 -13.97 -10.16 4.80
C LEU A 131 -13.74 -8.66 4.68
N ALA A 132 -12.50 -8.24 4.90
CA ALA A 132 -11.98 -6.94 4.47
C ALA A 132 -11.07 -7.15 3.25
N VAL A 133 -11.26 -6.37 2.18
CA VAL A 133 -10.42 -6.44 0.99
C VAL A 133 -9.67 -5.15 0.81
N THR A 134 -8.38 -5.26 0.57
CA THR A 134 -7.53 -4.15 0.09
C THR A 134 -7.00 -4.54 -1.28
N THR A 135 -7.18 -3.69 -2.26
CA THR A 135 -6.63 -3.86 -3.60
C THR A 135 -5.45 -2.91 -3.81
N ILE A 136 -4.43 -3.36 -4.53
CA ILE A 136 -3.30 -2.51 -4.93
C ILE A 136 -2.88 -2.83 -6.37
N PRO A 137 -2.70 -1.82 -7.23
CA PRO A 137 -2.30 -2.03 -8.62
C PRO A 137 -0.88 -2.57 -8.77
N ASN A 138 -0.09 -2.46 -7.73
CA ASN A 138 1.30 -2.88 -7.70
C ASN A 138 1.46 -4.37 -7.33
N SER A 139 2.53 -4.99 -7.83
CA SER A 139 2.95 -6.36 -7.50
C SER A 139 3.39 -6.52 -6.05
N ILE A 140 3.00 -7.62 -5.40
CA ILE A 140 3.50 -8.01 -4.06
C ILE A 140 4.67 -9.00 -4.13
N GLY A 141 5.03 -9.46 -5.32
CA GLY A 141 6.11 -10.41 -5.55
C GLY A 141 5.74 -11.86 -5.22
N GLY A 142 6.39 -12.79 -5.88
CA GLY A 142 6.22 -14.22 -5.59
C GLY A 142 6.74 -14.61 -4.19
N ILE A 143 6.46 -15.84 -3.77
CA ILE A 143 6.72 -16.36 -2.41
C ILE A 143 8.14 -16.06 -1.91
N LYS A 144 9.16 -16.22 -2.77
CA LYS A 144 10.58 -16.01 -2.41
C LYS A 144 11.01 -14.54 -2.34
N ALA A 145 10.26 -13.63 -2.99
CA ALA A 145 10.58 -12.21 -3.10
C ALA A 145 9.40 -11.33 -2.67
N ARG A 146 8.64 -11.81 -1.68
CA ARG A 146 7.43 -11.15 -1.20
C ARG A 146 7.73 -9.77 -0.60
N LYS A 147 7.02 -8.75 -1.08
CA LYS A 147 7.13 -7.37 -0.60
C LYS A 147 6.27 -7.17 0.65
N TRP A 148 6.67 -7.80 1.75
CA TRP A 148 5.92 -7.84 3.02
C TRP A 148 5.55 -6.45 3.57
N HIS A 149 6.34 -5.43 3.29
CA HIS A 149 6.05 -4.05 3.71
C HIS A 149 4.70 -3.54 3.18
N ARG A 150 4.19 -4.08 2.07
CA ARG A 150 2.88 -3.73 1.52
C ARG A 150 1.72 -4.30 2.33
N LEU A 151 1.98 -5.34 3.11
CA LEU A 151 1.00 -5.94 4.01
C LEU A 151 0.85 -5.18 5.33
N THR A 152 1.76 -4.27 5.68
CA THR A 152 1.77 -3.60 6.99
C THR A 152 0.44 -2.92 7.31
N ARG A 153 -0.13 -2.14 6.39
CA ARG A 153 -1.41 -1.46 6.62
C ARG A 153 -2.59 -2.42 6.72
N PRO A 154 -2.80 -3.38 5.78
CA PRO A 154 -3.81 -4.42 5.93
C PRO A 154 -3.67 -5.23 7.22
N TRP A 155 -2.44 -5.55 7.62
CA TRP A 155 -2.16 -6.27 8.87
C TRP A 155 -2.58 -5.49 10.12
N VAL A 156 -2.25 -4.19 10.22
CA VAL A 156 -2.68 -3.36 11.36
C VAL A 156 -4.21 -3.27 11.42
N ASN A 157 -4.89 -3.08 10.30
CA ASN A 157 -6.36 -3.07 10.25
C ASN A 157 -6.96 -4.41 10.67
N HIS A 158 -6.34 -5.52 10.25
CA HIS A 158 -6.71 -6.87 10.66
C HIS A 158 -6.59 -7.08 12.18
N LEU A 159 -5.46 -6.65 12.77
CA LEU A 159 -5.26 -6.68 14.22
C LEU A 159 -6.32 -5.89 14.97
N VAL A 160 -6.60 -4.67 14.51
CA VAL A 160 -7.62 -3.80 15.12
C VAL A 160 -8.99 -4.46 15.08
N ALA A 161 -9.36 -5.06 13.97
CA ALA A 161 -10.62 -5.76 13.83
C ALA A 161 -10.73 -6.96 14.78
N CYS A 162 -9.75 -7.87 14.75
CA CYS A 162 -9.76 -9.05 15.62
C CYS A 162 -9.69 -8.66 17.11
N ALA A 163 -8.91 -7.64 17.47
CA ALA A 163 -8.84 -7.12 18.84
C ALA A 163 -10.18 -6.51 19.29
N SER A 164 -10.97 -5.93 18.37
CA SER A 164 -12.30 -5.38 18.63
C SER A 164 -13.39 -6.46 18.78
N GLY A 165 -13.04 -7.74 18.67
CA GLY A 165 -14.00 -8.84 18.70
C GLY A 165 -14.69 -9.09 17.37
N TRP A 166 -14.16 -8.57 16.27
CA TRP A 166 -14.61 -8.82 14.90
C TRP A 166 -13.65 -9.78 14.19
N PRO A 167 -13.75 -11.11 14.41
CA PRO A 167 -12.88 -12.06 13.71
C PRO A 167 -13.20 -12.01 12.21
N MET A 168 -12.21 -11.58 11.41
CA MET A 168 -12.40 -11.45 9.98
C MET A 168 -11.23 -12.02 9.19
N THR A 169 -11.49 -12.43 7.97
CA THR A 169 -10.47 -12.64 6.95
C THR A 169 -10.09 -11.29 6.37
N THR A 170 -8.81 -11.03 6.18
CA THR A 170 -8.35 -9.84 5.45
C THR A 170 -7.62 -10.28 4.19
N ALA A 171 -8.03 -9.76 3.06
CA ALA A 171 -7.40 -10.03 1.77
C ALA A 171 -6.62 -8.81 1.27
N LEU A 172 -5.42 -9.04 0.76
CA LEU A 172 -4.68 -8.10 -0.08
C LEU A 172 -4.63 -8.69 -1.48
N VAL A 173 -5.32 -8.05 -2.43
CA VAL A 173 -5.34 -8.43 -3.84
C VAL A 173 -4.45 -7.47 -4.62
N ALA A 174 -3.40 -8.01 -5.23
CA ALA A 174 -2.41 -7.26 -5.98
C ALA A 174 -2.42 -7.64 -7.46
N SER A 175 -1.64 -6.94 -8.28
CA SER A 175 -1.57 -7.20 -9.72
C SER A 175 -1.07 -8.62 -10.07
N ASP A 176 -0.22 -9.20 -9.24
CA ASP A 176 0.44 -10.48 -9.49
C ASP A 176 -0.04 -11.64 -8.60
N ASP A 177 -0.57 -11.35 -7.41
CA ASP A 177 -0.97 -12.40 -6.46
C ASP A 177 -1.97 -11.85 -5.42
N SER A 178 -2.50 -12.75 -4.58
CA SER A 178 -3.36 -12.38 -3.45
C SER A 178 -2.88 -13.03 -2.17
N LEU A 179 -2.99 -12.30 -1.06
CA LEU A 179 -2.69 -12.79 0.27
C LEU A 179 -3.93 -12.74 1.14
N LEU A 180 -4.16 -13.82 1.90
CA LEU A 180 -5.25 -13.89 2.87
C LEU A 180 -4.67 -14.04 4.28
N LEU A 181 -5.16 -13.22 5.19
CA LEU A 181 -4.93 -13.33 6.62
C LEU A 181 -6.15 -13.97 7.26
N ALA A 182 -5.97 -15.14 7.84
CA ALA A 182 -7.02 -15.81 8.60
C ALA A 182 -7.32 -15.06 9.89
N PRO A 183 -8.55 -15.13 10.42
CA PRO A 183 -8.86 -14.59 11.75
C PRO A 183 -7.91 -15.12 12.81
N ILE A 184 -7.53 -14.24 13.74
CA ILE A 184 -6.72 -14.59 14.92
C ILE A 184 -7.54 -14.35 16.19
N GLU A 185 -7.14 -15.01 17.27
CA GLU A 185 -7.82 -14.85 18.56
C GLU A 185 -7.72 -13.42 19.07
N GLN A 186 -8.80 -12.94 19.70
CA GLN A 186 -8.89 -11.58 20.22
C GLN A 186 -7.76 -11.25 21.19
N ALA A 187 -7.44 -12.16 22.11
CA ALA A 187 -6.37 -11.96 23.08
C ALA A 187 -5.00 -11.82 22.41
N GLN A 188 -4.73 -12.63 21.38
CA GLN A 188 -3.49 -12.55 20.61
C GLN A 188 -3.43 -11.23 19.82
N ALA A 189 -4.53 -10.83 19.18
CA ALA A 189 -4.61 -9.55 18.46
C ALA A 189 -4.39 -8.36 19.38
N MET A 190 -5.00 -8.37 20.59
CA MET A 190 -4.82 -7.35 21.62
C MET A 190 -3.38 -7.24 22.08
N GLY A 191 -2.69 -8.36 22.29
CA GLY A 191 -1.27 -8.37 22.66
C GLY A 191 -0.39 -7.69 21.63
N ILE A 192 -0.49 -8.11 20.37
CA ILE A 192 0.31 -7.56 19.25
C ILE A 192 -0.04 -6.08 19.04
N LEU A 193 -1.33 -5.71 19.07
CA LEU A 193 -1.77 -4.33 18.94
C LEU A 193 -1.25 -3.46 20.08
N GLY A 194 -1.22 -3.99 21.30
CA GLY A 194 -0.64 -3.34 22.49
C GLY A 194 0.83 -2.97 22.30
N ASP A 195 1.62 -3.87 21.74
CA ASP A 195 3.04 -3.63 21.43
C ASP A 195 3.21 -2.54 20.37
N LEU A 196 2.37 -2.55 19.32
CA LEU A 196 2.36 -1.50 18.29
C LEU A 196 1.96 -0.13 18.85
N LEU A 197 0.97 -0.08 19.75
CA LEU A 197 0.53 1.15 20.41
C LEU A 197 1.61 1.69 21.35
N LEU A 198 2.35 0.82 22.04
CA LEU A 198 3.49 1.21 22.88
C LEU A 198 4.62 1.79 22.02
N ALA A 199 4.94 1.15 20.90
CA ALA A 199 5.91 1.66 19.93
C ALA A 199 5.46 3.02 19.37
N TRP A 200 4.19 3.16 19.01
CA TRP A 200 3.63 4.44 18.56
C TRP A 200 3.76 5.53 19.63
N LYS A 201 3.40 5.21 20.88
CA LYS A 201 3.51 6.13 22.03
C LYS A 201 4.96 6.59 22.26
N THR A 202 5.93 5.68 22.08
CA THR A 202 7.35 6.00 22.13
C THR A 202 7.75 6.89 20.96
N GLY A 203 7.30 6.58 19.75
CA GLY A 203 7.54 7.37 18.55
C GLY A 203 6.96 8.78 18.59
N MET A 204 5.92 9.02 19.40
CA MET A 204 5.38 10.36 19.65
C MET A 204 6.25 11.19 20.60
N ARG A 205 7.21 10.58 21.29
CA ARG A 205 8.14 11.27 22.21
C ARG A 205 9.51 11.47 21.58
N GLN A 206 9.96 10.50 20.80
CA GLN A 206 11.26 10.52 20.11
C GLN A 206 11.17 9.78 18.78
N PRO A 207 12.01 10.15 17.77
CA PRO A 207 12.08 9.41 16.53
C PRO A 207 12.46 7.96 16.78
N LEU A 208 11.74 7.03 16.15
CA LEU A 208 12.09 5.61 16.16
C LEU A 208 12.92 5.29 14.92
N PRO A 209 13.98 4.47 15.04
CA PRO A 209 14.79 4.01 13.92
C PRO A 209 14.06 2.90 13.16
N ILE A 210 12.95 3.24 12.49
CA ILE A 210 12.12 2.27 11.78
C ILE A 210 12.39 2.38 10.28
N ALA A 211 12.89 1.29 9.70
CA ALA A 211 13.06 1.07 8.28
C ALA A 211 12.34 -0.24 7.91
N VAL A 212 11.11 -0.14 7.40
CA VAL A 212 10.21 -1.30 7.27
C VAL A 212 10.72 -2.28 6.21
N LYS A 213 11.18 -1.81 5.05
CA LYS A 213 11.73 -2.68 4.00
C LYS A 213 12.99 -3.38 4.47
N THR A 214 13.86 -2.66 5.17
CA THR A 214 15.10 -3.17 5.77
C THR A 214 14.83 -4.25 6.79
N ALA A 215 13.84 -4.04 7.68
CA ALA A 215 13.44 -5.03 8.66
C ALA A 215 12.94 -6.32 7.99
N PHE A 216 12.10 -6.22 6.95
CA PHE A 216 11.65 -7.41 6.22
C PHE A 216 12.77 -8.07 5.39
N ALA A 217 13.74 -7.30 4.88
CA ALA A 217 14.90 -7.87 4.21
C ALA A 217 15.76 -8.70 5.18
N TRP A 218 15.92 -8.24 6.43
CA TRP A 218 16.57 -9.00 7.50
C TRP A 218 15.80 -10.27 7.84
N LEU A 219 14.52 -10.14 8.15
CA LEU A 219 13.66 -11.26 8.59
C LEU A 219 13.48 -12.34 7.50
N GLY A 220 13.65 -12.00 6.24
CA GLY A 220 13.57 -12.94 5.12
C GLY A 220 14.78 -13.87 4.98
N GLN A 221 15.81 -13.72 5.81
CA GLN A 221 17.02 -14.54 5.78
C GLN A 221 17.14 -15.37 7.07
N THR A 222 17.58 -16.62 6.91
CA THR A 222 17.85 -17.52 8.07
C THR A 222 19.29 -17.41 8.57
N ASP A 223 20.21 -17.00 7.71
CA ASP A 223 21.63 -16.83 8.02
C ASP A 223 21.88 -15.37 8.45
N PRO A 224 22.46 -15.12 9.64
CA PRO A 224 22.68 -13.76 10.15
C PRO A 224 23.55 -12.89 9.26
N VAL A 225 24.57 -13.47 8.61
CA VAL A 225 25.48 -12.73 7.73
C VAL A 225 24.75 -12.29 6.45
N LYS A 226 23.93 -13.19 5.89
CA LYS A 226 23.08 -12.86 4.72
C LYS A 226 21.99 -11.88 5.10
N ALA A 227 21.44 -11.97 6.32
CA ALA A 227 20.44 -11.05 6.84
C ALA A 227 21.01 -9.63 6.94
N GLU A 228 22.21 -9.46 7.48
CA GLU A 228 22.88 -8.17 7.56
C GLU A 228 23.15 -7.60 6.17
N ALA A 229 23.69 -8.40 5.25
CA ALA A 229 23.97 -7.96 3.89
C ALA A 229 22.69 -7.54 3.14
N ALA A 230 21.59 -8.31 3.29
CA ALA A 230 20.29 -7.99 2.69
C ALA A 230 19.68 -6.70 3.29
N ALA A 231 19.76 -6.54 4.60
CA ALA A 231 19.29 -5.35 5.30
C ALA A 231 20.10 -4.10 4.89
N ARG A 232 21.42 -4.21 4.84
CA ARG A 232 22.30 -3.13 4.40
C ARG A 232 21.98 -2.70 2.96
N LYS A 233 21.87 -3.65 2.03
CA LYS A 233 21.47 -3.38 0.66
C LYS A 233 20.11 -2.70 0.56
N SER A 234 19.13 -3.14 1.36
CA SER A 234 17.79 -2.53 1.39
C SER A 234 17.81 -1.11 1.94
N TYR A 235 18.68 -0.83 2.91
CA TYR A 235 18.78 0.47 3.57
C TYR A 235 19.57 1.49 2.75
N GLU A 236 20.75 1.10 2.28
CA GLU A 236 21.70 1.98 1.56
C GLU A 236 21.42 2.03 0.05
N GLY A 237 20.75 1.01 -0.50
CA GLY A 237 20.65 0.79 -1.94
C GLY A 237 21.89 0.09 -2.48
N ASP A 238 21.89 -0.17 -3.78
CA ASP A 238 23.05 -0.75 -4.49
C ASP A 238 23.84 0.29 -5.31
N GLY A 239 23.41 1.55 -5.25
CA GLY A 239 24.05 2.67 -5.96
C GLY A 239 23.89 2.66 -7.49
N LEU A 240 23.34 1.58 -8.06
CA LEU A 240 23.22 1.39 -9.50
C LEU A 240 21.76 1.28 -9.99
N THR A 241 20.97 0.41 -9.38
CA THR A 241 19.62 0.08 -9.86
C THR A 241 18.51 0.32 -8.84
N THR A 242 18.85 0.37 -7.54
CA THR A 242 17.87 0.55 -6.48
C THR A 242 18.27 1.69 -5.54
N ASP A 243 17.33 2.60 -5.30
CA ASP A 243 17.44 3.56 -4.22
C ASP A 243 17.20 2.84 -2.89
N GLY A 244 18.10 3.03 -1.92
CA GLY A 244 17.94 2.52 -0.57
C GLY A 244 16.78 3.18 0.17
N GLU A 245 16.35 2.57 1.28
CA GLU A 245 15.35 3.16 2.18
C GLU A 245 15.88 4.43 2.86
N ARG A 246 17.21 4.54 2.98
CA ARG A 246 17.89 5.76 3.40
C ARG A 246 17.79 6.80 2.29
N ARG A 247 17.04 7.86 2.54
CA ARG A 247 17.05 9.06 1.66
C ARG A 247 18.28 9.90 1.96
N GLU A 248 19.34 9.73 1.20
CA GLU A 248 20.40 10.74 1.14
C GLU A 248 19.93 11.89 0.24
N LYS A 249 20.16 13.14 0.71
CA LYS A 249 20.04 14.32 -0.16
C LYS A 249 21.09 14.19 -1.27
N LYS A 250 20.66 13.71 -2.44
CA LYS A 250 21.49 13.69 -3.67
C LYS A 250 21.67 15.07 -4.31
N ASP A 251 21.23 16.15 -3.69
CA ASP A 251 21.07 17.46 -4.37
C ASP A 251 22.25 18.42 -4.24
N GLU A 252 23.30 18.10 -3.49
CA GLU A 252 24.42 19.05 -3.34
C GLU A 252 25.52 18.91 -4.40
N HIS A 253 25.61 17.82 -5.17
CA HIS A 253 26.72 17.64 -6.15
C HIS A 253 26.34 17.85 -7.63
N ARG A 254 25.11 18.20 -7.96
CA ARG A 254 24.72 18.51 -9.36
C ARG A 254 24.82 19.99 -9.73
N ALA A 255 25.03 20.89 -8.78
CA ALA A 255 25.15 22.32 -9.04
C ALA A 255 26.59 22.76 -9.42
N GLU A 256 27.63 21.98 -9.07
CA GLU A 256 29.04 22.40 -9.30
C GLU A 256 29.61 22.00 -10.67
N HIS A 257 28.92 21.23 -11.50
CA HIS A 257 29.38 20.85 -12.85
C HIS A 257 28.67 21.58 -14.00
N ARG A 258 28.01 22.71 -13.72
CA ARG A 258 27.44 23.62 -14.74
C ARG A 258 27.88 25.09 -14.52
N ALA A 259 29.13 25.32 -14.21
CA ALA A 259 29.76 26.63 -14.31
C ALA A 259 30.84 26.58 -15.37
#